data_0ad406c57dea0d419dee3ce81590e05c
#
_entry.id   0ad406c57dea0d419dee3ce81590e05c
#
_cell.length_a   1.000
_cell.length_b   1.000
_cell.length_c   1.000
_cell.angle_alpha   90.00
_cell.angle_beta   90.00
_cell.angle_gamma   90.00
#
_symmetry.space_group_name_H-M   'P 1'
#
loop_
_entity.id
_entity.type
_entity.pdbx_description
1 polymer ?
#
loop_
_entity_poly.entity_id
_entity_poly.type
_entity_poly.pdbx_seq_one_letter_code
_entity_poly.pdbx_strand_id
1 'polypeptide(L)'
;KIMNPLSADLGVMRQTLLYGLMEVVELNVNRKAQSIKIYEFGNTYTYNAERKEEGGLAPYDESFRLSVAISGARTSQSWNSKAEASDFFTLKAVAEKILRRFGMDIYTLRSEPIQNELYAEGLSMKAGNKELLQIATVSPKVRKMFDLKGEVYYLDIDFDTLLKYTRKHKVTAHELAKFPAVKRDLALLVASGVSYAEPRQIA
;
A
#
# COMPACT_ATOMS: atom_id res chain seq x y z
N LYS A 1 9.19 -10.81 -22.89
CA LYS A 1 10.65 -10.95 -22.69
C LYS A 1 11.38 -9.72 -23.23
N ILE A 2 12.43 -9.30 -22.54
CA ILE A 2 13.34 -8.23 -22.98
C ILE A 2 14.32 -8.83 -24.00
N MET A 3 14.57 -8.15 -25.10
CA MET A 3 15.40 -8.69 -26.20
C MET A 3 16.87 -8.90 -25.79
N ASN A 4 17.44 -7.95 -25.06
CA ASN A 4 18.85 -8.01 -24.59
C ASN A 4 18.89 -7.71 -23.09
N PRO A 5 18.52 -8.66 -22.22
CA PRO A 5 18.54 -8.45 -20.77
C PRO A 5 19.98 -8.41 -20.26
N LEU A 6 20.24 -7.58 -19.24
CA LEU A 6 21.55 -7.49 -18.59
C LEU A 6 21.92 -8.78 -17.85
N SER A 7 20.93 -9.56 -17.41
CA SER A 7 21.10 -10.89 -16.81
C SER A 7 19.89 -11.75 -17.13
N ALA A 8 19.99 -13.06 -16.91
CA ALA A 8 18.88 -14.02 -17.08
C ALA A 8 17.68 -13.64 -16.20
N ASP A 9 17.93 -13.16 -14.99
CA ASP A 9 16.92 -12.78 -14.01
C ASP A 9 16.14 -11.52 -14.41
N LEU A 10 16.74 -10.66 -15.24
CA LEU A 10 16.12 -9.45 -15.76
C LEU A 10 15.50 -9.62 -17.14
N GLY A 11 15.25 -10.86 -17.56
CA GLY A 11 14.71 -11.19 -18.89
C GLY A 11 13.22 -10.87 -19.09
N VAL A 12 12.50 -10.46 -18.05
CA VAL A 12 11.05 -10.19 -18.08
C VAL A 12 10.77 -8.84 -17.43
N MET A 13 9.81 -8.11 -18.00
CA MET A 13 9.31 -6.86 -17.39
C MET A 13 8.55 -7.19 -16.11
N ARG A 14 8.77 -6.38 -15.07
CA ARG A 14 8.16 -6.57 -13.74
C ARG A 14 6.66 -6.29 -13.76
N GLN A 15 5.89 -7.15 -13.12
CA GLN A 15 4.44 -7.00 -12.94
C GLN A 15 4.08 -6.34 -11.61
N THR A 16 5.01 -6.29 -10.66
CA THR A 16 4.86 -5.68 -9.35
C THR A 16 6.19 -5.11 -8.88
N LEU A 17 6.16 -4.13 -7.99
CA LEU A 17 7.35 -3.61 -7.30
C LEU A 17 7.70 -4.43 -6.05
N LEU A 18 6.83 -5.38 -5.64
CA LEU A 18 6.99 -6.15 -4.42
C LEU A 18 8.35 -6.85 -4.32
N TYR A 19 8.73 -7.59 -5.38
CA TYR A 19 9.96 -8.40 -5.32
C TYR A 19 11.22 -7.56 -5.18
N GLY A 20 11.32 -6.44 -5.91
CA GLY A 20 12.45 -5.52 -5.77
C GLY A 20 12.53 -4.91 -4.36
N LEU A 21 11.39 -4.52 -3.77
CA LEU A 21 11.36 -4.05 -2.40
C LEU A 21 11.71 -5.16 -1.39
N MET A 22 11.32 -6.43 -1.65
CA MET A 22 11.69 -7.56 -0.80
C MET A 22 13.20 -7.82 -0.80
N GLU A 23 13.87 -7.72 -1.95
CA GLU A 23 15.35 -7.80 -2.06
C GLU A 23 16.03 -6.71 -1.21
N VAL A 24 15.50 -5.48 -1.26
CA VAL A 24 16.03 -4.38 -0.45
C VAL A 24 15.78 -4.61 1.04
N VAL A 25 14.61 -5.16 1.43
CA VAL A 25 14.32 -5.53 2.82
C VAL A 25 15.30 -6.61 3.28
N GLU A 26 15.50 -7.68 2.50
CA GLU A 26 16.46 -8.75 2.80
C GLU A 26 17.88 -8.19 3.02
N LEU A 27 18.35 -7.37 2.08
CA LEU A 27 19.67 -6.74 2.18
C LEU A 27 19.85 -5.96 3.49
N ASN A 28 18.81 -5.20 3.90
CA ASN A 28 18.86 -4.42 5.14
C ASN A 28 18.74 -5.27 6.40
N VAL A 29 17.91 -6.32 6.38
CA VAL A 29 17.83 -7.30 7.48
C VAL A 29 19.18 -7.97 7.69
N ASN A 30 19.86 -8.40 6.61
CA ASN A 30 21.18 -9.00 6.65
C ASN A 30 22.26 -8.04 7.21
N ARG A 31 22.05 -6.74 7.05
CA ARG A 31 22.86 -5.66 7.67
C ARG A 31 22.41 -5.31 9.09
N LYS A 32 21.48 -6.10 9.67
CA LYS A 32 20.95 -5.92 11.03
C LYS A 32 20.21 -4.60 11.25
N ALA A 33 19.58 -4.05 10.21
CA ALA A 33 18.69 -2.91 10.35
C ALA A 33 17.45 -3.33 11.18
N GLN A 34 17.16 -2.60 12.25
CA GLN A 34 16.04 -2.91 13.15
C GLN A 34 14.71 -2.36 12.67
N SER A 35 14.73 -1.29 11.88
CA SER A 35 13.55 -0.63 11.33
C SER A 35 13.78 -0.33 9.87
N ILE A 36 12.92 -0.87 9.02
CA ILE A 36 13.00 -0.71 7.57
C ILE A 36 11.70 -0.09 7.10
N LYS A 37 11.80 1.07 6.44
CA LYS A 37 10.69 1.80 5.84
C LYS A 37 11.19 2.34 4.52
N ILE A 38 10.79 1.71 3.44
CA ILE A 38 11.26 2.01 2.09
C ILE A 38 10.08 2.22 1.15
N TYR A 39 10.30 2.98 0.10
CA TYR A 39 9.33 3.17 -0.96
C TYR A 39 10.01 3.22 -2.33
N GLU A 40 9.24 2.91 -3.35
CA GLU A 40 9.65 2.97 -4.74
C GLU A 40 8.53 3.53 -5.61
N PHE A 41 8.88 4.45 -6.49
CA PHE A 41 8.07 4.80 -7.65
C PHE A 41 8.59 4.05 -8.87
N GLY A 42 7.70 3.43 -9.62
CA GLY A 42 8.12 2.70 -10.80
C GLY A 42 6.98 2.18 -11.65
N ASN A 43 7.32 1.81 -12.87
CA ASN A 43 6.37 1.23 -13.80
C ASN A 43 6.28 -0.28 -13.62
N THR A 44 5.06 -0.79 -13.72
CA THR A 44 4.74 -2.21 -13.81
C THR A 44 4.05 -2.49 -15.14
N TYR A 45 4.20 -3.71 -15.63
CA TYR A 45 3.77 -4.08 -16.97
C TYR A 45 2.91 -5.34 -16.90
N THR A 46 1.73 -5.29 -17.51
CA THR A 46 0.85 -6.45 -17.64
C THR A 46 0.59 -6.77 -19.11
N TYR A 47 0.36 -8.04 -19.39
CA TYR A 47 0.03 -8.51 -20.73
C TYR A 47 -1.42 -8.96 -20.77
N ASN A 48 -2.21 -8.35 -21.65
CA ASN A 48 -3.60 -8.71 -21.90
C ASN A 48 -3.69 -9.53 -23.19
N ALA A 49 -3.93 -10.82 -23.04
CA ALA A 49 -4.01 -11.74 -24.18
C ALA A 49 -5.21 -11.46 -25.12
N GLU A 50 -6.28 -10.85 -24.60
CA GLU A 50 -7.48 -10.54 -25.40
C GLU A 50 -7.21 -9.47 -26.45
N ARG A 51 -6.24 -8.57 -26.20
CA ARG A 51 -5.84 -7.51 -27.14
C ARG A 51 -4.67 -7.90 -28.06
N LYS A 52 -4.30 -9.17 -28.09
CA LYS A 52 -3.18 -9.67 -28.92
C LYS A 52 -3.38 -9.40 -30.41
N GLU A 53 -4.61 -9.49 -30.90
CA GLU A 53 -4.93 -9.31 -32.31
C GLU A 53 -4.88 -7.84 -32.78
N GLU A 54 -4.89 -6.88 -31.86
CA GLU A 54 -4.73 -5.47 -32.19
C GLU A 54 -3.31 -5.10 -32.67
N GLY A 55 -2.34 -5.98 -32.41
CA GLY A 55 -0.94 -5.86 -32.86
C GLY A 55 -0.13 -4.81 -32.10
N GLY A 56 1.16 -4.75 -32.40
CA GLY A 56 2.07 -3.76 -31.82
C GLY A 56 2.17 -3.86 -30.28
N LEU A 57 2.01 -2.74 -29.58
CA LEU A 57 2.06 -2.64 -28.13
C LEU A 57 0.68 -2.70 -27.44
N ALA A 58 -0.41 -2.80 -28.20
CA ALA A 58 -1.78 -2.82 -27.65
C ALA A 58 -2.02 -3.85 -26.54
N PRO A 59 -1.41 -5.07 -26.59
CA PRO A 59 -1.57 -6.06 -25.52
C PRO A 59 -0.87 -5.71 -24.20
N TYR A 60 -0.03 -4.70 -24.19
CA TYR A 60 0.78 -4.36 -23.01
C TYR A 60 0.22 -3.14 -22.32
N ASP A 61 -0.11 -3.28 -21.04
CA ASP A 61 -0.47 -2.17 -20.17
C ASP A 61 0.73 -1.80 -19.31
N GLU A 62 1.00 -0.50 -19.23
CA GLU A 62 1.98 0.09 -18.33
C GLU A 62 1.22 0.88 -17.27
N SER A 63 1.59 0.71 -16.01
CA SER A 63 1.01 1.43 -14.87
C SER A 63 2.10 2.00 -13.99
N PHE A 64 2.02 3.29 -13.68
CA PHE A 64 2.92 3.93 -12.74
C PHE A 64 2.44 3.72 -11.32
N ARG A 65 3.28 3.12 -10.49
CA ARG A 65 2.94 2.68 -9.14
C ARG A 65 3.81 3.37 -8.10
N LEU A 66 3.24 3.57 -6.91
CA LEU A 66 3.97 3.87 -5.69
C LEU A 66 3.79 2.69 -4.74
N SER A 67 4.90 2.05 -4.38
CA SER A 67 4.88 0.98 -3.39
C SER A 67 5.72 1.34 -2.17
N VAL A 68 5.27 0.84 -1.01
CA VAL A 68 5.94 1.04 0.28
C VAL A 68 6.08 -0.31 0.96
N ALA A 69 7.25 -0.61 1.51
CA ALA A 69 7.47 -1.76 2.37
C ALA A 69 7.94 -1.33 3.75
N ILE A 70 7.36 -1.95 4.78
CA ILE A 70 7.71 -1.72 6.19
C ILE A 70 8.02 -3.08 6.83
N SER A 71 9.13 -3.16 7.57
CA SER A 71 9.50 -4.32 8.37
C SER A 71 10.27 -3.92 9.62
N GLY A 72 10.18 -4.74 10.67
CA GLY A 72 10.88 -4.51 11.93
C GLY A 72 10.19 -3.52 12.84
N ALA A 73 10.96 -2.69 13.53
CA ALA A 73 10.44 -1.78 14.55
C ALA A 73 9.76 -0.54 13.96
N ARG A 74 8.59 -0.20 14.47
CA ARG A 74 7.91 1.07 14.24
C ARG A 74 8.67 2.22 14.92
N THR A 75 9.04 1.99 16.17
CA THR A 75 9.80 2.93 17.00
C THR A 75 11.02 2.20 17.54
N SER A 76 12.20 2.77 17.34
CA SER A 76 13.42 2.25 17.91
C SER A 76 13.44 2.44 19.43
N GLN A 77 14.09 1.51 20.14
CA GLN A 77 14.31 1.65 21.56
C GLN A 77 15.11 2.92 21.87
N SER A 78 14.65 3.67 22.83
CA SER A 78 15.36 4.84 23.36
C SER A 78 15.35 4.81 24.89
N TRP A 79 16.01 5.79 25.53
CA TRP A 79 16.08 5.86 26.98
C TRP A 79 14.70 6.00 27.65
N ASN A 80 13.70 6.54 26.95
CA ASN A 80 12.36 6.80 27.46
C ASN A 80 11.25 6.01 26.76
N SER A 81 11.59 5.14 25.80
CA SER A 81 10.59 4.35 25.07
C SER A 81 11.11 2.95 24.75
N LYS A 82 10.23 1.97 24.85
CA LYS A 82 10.50 0.61 24.39
C LYS A 82 10.37 0.53 22.87
N ALA A 83 11.09 -0.40 22.25
CA ALA A 83 10.89 -0.72 20.85
C ALA A 83 9.48 -1.28 20.64
N GLU A 84 8.78 -0.76 19.65
CA GLU A 84 7.47 -1.25 19.22
C GLU A 84 7.59 -1.82 17.81
N ALA A 85 7.04 -3.01 17.59
CA ALA A 85 7.01 -3.62 16.27
C ALA A 85 6.07 -2.84 15.34
N SER A 86 6.40 -2.79 14.06
CA SER A 86 5.46 -2.37 13.02
C SER A 86 4.34 -3.39 12.90
N ASP A 87 3.18 -2.93 12.49
CA ASP A 87 1.99 -3.72 12.24
C ASP A 87 1.27 -3.25 10.97
N PHE A 88 0.20 -3.95 10.61
CA PHE A 88 -0.65 -3.59 9.48
C PHE A 88 -1.18 -2.14 9.60
N PHE A 89 -1.55 -1.70 10.79
CA PHE A 89 -2.09 -0.36 11.02
C PHE A 89 -1.03 0.73 10.89
N THR A 90 0.24 0.40 11.15
CA THR A 90 1.39 1.29 10.88
C THR A 90 1.45 1.63 9.38
N LEU A 91 1.31 0.62 8.51
CA LEU A 91 1.29 0.82 7.07
C LEU A 91 0.01 1.50 6.59
N LYS A 92 -1.15 1.12 7.15
CA LYS A 92 -2.43 1.78 6.84
C LYS A 92 -2.39 3.27 7.15
N ALA A 93 -1.77 3.67 8.27
CA ALA A 93 -1.58 5.08 8.60
C ALA A 93 -0.68 5.82 7.59
N VAL A 94 0.30 5.14 6.99
CA VAL A 94 1.11 5.71 5.89
C VAL A 94 0.25 5.92 4.66
N ALA A 95 -0.54 4.93 4.26
CA ALA A 95 -1.46 5.04 3.13
C ALA A 95 -2.46 6.20 3.33
N GLU A 96 -3.05 6.31 4.52
CA GLU A 96 -3.97 7.39 4.87
C GLU A 96 -3.30 8.77 4.75
N LYS A 97 -2.08 8.93 5.25
CA LYS A 97 -1.33 10.19 5.14
C LYS A 97 -1.02 10.55 3.69
N ILE A 98 -0.66 9.56 2.86
CA ILE A 98 -0.42 9.76 1.42
C ILE A 98 -1.72 10.26 0.77
N LEU A 99 -2.83 9.52 0.91
CA LEU A 99 -4.11 9.90 0.29
C LEU A 99 -4.58 11.28 0.76
N ARG A 100 -4.49 11.56 2.06
CA ARG A 100 -4.86 12.87 2.63
C ARG A 100 -4.03 14.01 2.03
N ARG A 101 -2.74 13.78 1.72
CA ARG A 101 -1.90 14.77 1.04
C ARG A 101 -2.43 15.13 -0.35
N PHE A 102 -3.09 14.20 -1.01
CA PHE A 102 -3.78 14.40 -2.28
C PHE A 102 -5.25 14.84 -2.13
N GLY A 103 -5.69 15.11 -0.90
CA GLY A 103 -7.06 15.54 -0.62
C GLY A 103 -8.11 14.42 -0.66
N MET A 104 -7.68 13.17 -0.54
CA MET A 104 -8.56 12.01 -0.52
C MET A 104 -8.64 11.42 0.88
N ASP A 105 -9.85 11.14 1.37
CA ASP A 105 -10.06 10.40 2.60
C ASP A 105 -10.11 8.90 2.29
N ILE A 106 -9.25 8.10 2.95
CA ILE A 106 -9.19 6.65 2.80
C ILE A 106 -10.54 5.97 3.09
N TYR A 107 -11.34 6.56 3.94
CA TYR A 107 -12.64 6.01 4.36
C TYR A 107 -13.77 6.24 3.35
N THR A 108 -13.53 7.02 2.31
CA THR A 108 -14.45 7.15 1.17
C THR A 108 -14.25 6.04 0.15
N LEU A 109 -13.19 5.25 0.29
CA LEU A 109 -12.89 4.14 -0.59
C LEU A 109 -13.64 2.87 -0.15
N ARG A 110 -14.15 2.14 -1.13
CA ARG A 110 -14.73 0.82 -0.87
C ARG A 110 -13.58 -0.16 -0.62
N SER A 111 -13.56 -0.80 0.55
CA SER A 111 -12.55 -1.78 0.91
C SER A 111 -13.10 -3.21 0.80
N GLU A 112 -12.28 -4.09 0.25
CA GLU A 112 -12.53 -5.53 0.13
C GLU A 112 -11.33 -6.29 0.69
N PRO A 113 -11.53 -7.38 1.45
CA PRO A 113 -10.42 -8.18 1.94
C PRO A 113 -9.70 -8.86 0.77
N ILE A 114 -8.37 -8.95 0.86
CA ILE A 114 -7.55 -9.72 -0.08
C ILE A 114 -6.72 -10.75 0.66
N GLN A 115 -6.67 -11.95 0.07
CA GLN A 115 -5.79 -13.02 0.46
C GLN A 115 -5.45 -13.82 -0.79
N ASN A 116 -4.16 -14.03 -1.05
CA ASN A 116 -3.69 -14.75 -2.22
C ASN A 116 -2.28 -15.32 -1.99
N GLU A 117 -1.60 -15.77 -3.03
CA GLU A 117 -0.25 -16.31 -2.91
C GLU A 117 0.80 -15.28 -2.45
N LEU A 118 0.59 -13.99 -2.76
CA LEU A 118 1.50 -12.90 -2.40
C LEU A 118 1.22 -12.36 -0.99
N TYR A 119 -0.06 -12.38 -0.58
CA TYR A 119 -0.55 -11.72 0.63
C TYR A 119 -1.25 -12.71 1.56
N ALA A 120 -0.82 -12.76 2.82
CA ALA A 120 -1.47 -13.56 3.85
C ALA A 120 -2.84 -13.00 4.23
N GLU A 121 -2.90 -11.67 4.33
CA GLU A 121 -4.11 -10.89 4.61
C GLU A 121 -3.91 -9.47 4.12
N GLY A 122 -4.99 -8.77 3.84
CA GLY A 122 -4.92 -7.38 3.42
C GLY A 122 -6.26 -6.80 3.01
N LEU A 123 -6.20 -5.58 2.51
CA LEU A 123 -7.34 -4.83 1.99
C LEU A 123 -6.99 -4.29 0.60
N SER A 124 -7.86 -4.55 -0.36
CA SER A 124 -7.93 -3.81 -1.63
C SER A 124 -8.92 -2.68 -1.48
N MET A 125 -8.55 -1.48 -1.89
CA MET A 125 -9.39 -0.30 -1.81
C MET A 125 -9.63 0.30 -3.19
N LYS A 126 -10.90 0.52 -3.50
CA LYS A 126 -11.36 0.99 -4.81
C LYS A 126 -11.89 2.41 -4.74
N ALA A 127 -11.49 3.22 -5.72
CA ALA A 127 -12.11 4.50 -6.02
C ALA A 127 -13.06 4.29 -7.21
N GLY A 128 -14.37 4.37 -6.97
CA GLY A 128 -15.36 3.93 -7.94
C GLY A 128 -15.18 2.44 -8.29
N ASN A 129 -15.02 2.13 -9.56
CA ASN A 129 -14.82 0.75 -10.04
C ASN A 129 -13.34 0.35 -10.21
N LYS A 130 -12.39 1.26 -9.96
CA LYS A 130 -10.97 0.98 -10.13
C LYS A 130 -10.30 0.73 -8.79
N GLU A 131 -9.50 -0.31 -8.73
CA GLU A 131 -8.59 -0.52 -7.62
C GLU A 131 -7.58 0.63 -7.58
N LEU A 132 -7.52 1.30 -6.44
CA LEU A 132 -6.61 2.41 -6.20
C LEU A 132 -5.37 1.96 -5.44
N LEU A 133 -5.57 1.15 -4.42
CA LEU A 133 -4.46 0.69 -3.59
C LEU A 133 -4.74 -0.68 -2.94
N GLN A 134 -3.67 -1.36 -2.61
CA GLN A 134 -3.65 -2.56 -1.78
C GLN A 134 -2.75 -2.34 -0.56
N ILE A 135 -3.21 -2.74 0.62
CA ILE A 135 -2.43 -2.77 1.85
C ILE A 135 -2.46 -4.20 2.35
N ALA A 136 -1.30 -4.83 2.51
CA ALA A 136 -1.26 -6.24 2.85
C ALA A 136 -0.07 -6.62 3.73
N THR A 137 -0.21 -7.72 4.44
CA THR A 137 0.89 -8.47 5.03
C THR A 137 1.40 -9.46 3.99
N VAL A 138 2.69 -9.42 3.70
CA VAL A 138 3.32 -10.30 2.71
C VAL A 138 3.25 -11.76 3.20
N SER A 139 2.87 -12.68 2.30
CA SER A 139 2.68 -14.07 2.66
C SER A 139 3.96 -14.75 3.16
N PRO A 140 3.86 -15.74 4.06
CA PRO A 140 5.01 -16.51 4.51
C PRO A 140 5.77 -17.20 3.37
N LYS A 141 5.06 -17.60 2.30
CA LYS A 141 5.64 -18.19 1.09
C LYS A 141 6.61 -17.22 0.42
N VAL A 142 6.19 -15.98 0.20
CA VAL A 142 7.03 -14.94 -0.41
C VAL A 142 8.18 -14.56 0.51
N ARG A 143 7.93 -14.34 1.80
CA ARG A 143 9.00 -14.01 2.77
C ARG A 143 10.09 -15.07 2.84
N LYS A 144 9.71 -16.36 2.74
CA LYS A 144 10.67 -17.48 2.73
C LYS A 144 11.57 -17.47 1.50
N MET A 145 11.11 -16.97 0.35
CA MET A 145 11.94 -16.84 -0.86
C MET A 145 13.12 -15.88 -0.64
N PHE A 146 12.98 -14.94 0.28
CA PHE A 146 13.98 -13.93 0.65
C PHE A 146 14.61 -14.20 2.05
N ASP A 147 14.47 -15.39 2.59
CA ASP A 147 14.96 -15.78 3.93
C ASP A 147 14.57 -14.79 5.06
N LEU A 148 13.39 -14.17 4.95
CA LEU A 148 12.88 -13.22 5.91
C LEU A 148 12.01 -13.89 6.96
N LYS A 149 12.43 -13.81 8.23
CA LYS A 149 11.71 -14.37 9.40
C LYS A 149 10.66 -13.42 9.95
N GLY A 150 10.89 -12.11 9.84
CA GLY A 150 9.98 -11.06 10.33
C GLY A 150 8.82 -10.79 9.38
N GLU A 151 7.78 -10.13 9.89
CA GLU A 151 6.67 -9.66 9.07
C GLU A 151 7.13 -8.52 8.15
N VAL A 152 6.58 -8.50 6.94
CA VAL A 152 6.72 -7.42 5.97
C VAL A 152 5.33 -6.95 5.57
N TYR A 153 5.10 -5.66 5.71
CA TYR A 153 3.86 -5.00 5.32
C TYR A 153 4.09 -4.24 4.02
N TYR A 154 3.20 -4.43 3.06
CA TYR A 154 3.34 -3.91 1.71
C TYR A 154 2.11 -3.10 1.30
N LEU A 155 2.36 -1.88 0.82
CA LEU A 155 1.38 -1.00 0.21
C LEU A 155 1.72 -0.84 -1.26
N ASP A 156 0.71 -0.92 -2.10
CA ASP A 156 0.82 -0.64 -3.53
C ASP A 156 -0.29 0.32 -3.97
N ILE A 157 0.06 1.42 -4.59
CA ILE A 157 -0.86 2.46 -5.04
C ILE A 157 -0.75 2.59 -6.56
N ASP A 158 -1.86 2.49 -7.26
CA ASP A 158 -1.96 2.94 -8.65
C ASP A 158 -1.91 4.47 -8.69
N PHE A 159 -0.69 4.99 -8.95
CA PHE A 159 -0.43 6.41 -8.86
C PHE A 159 -1.09 7.19 -10.00
N ASP A 160 -1.22 6.59 -11.18
CA ASP A 160 -1.95 7.18 -12.30
C ASP A 160 -3.44 7.35 -11.97
N THR A 161 -4.03 6.33 -11.34
CA THR A 161 -5.42 6.38 -10.88
C THR A 161 -5.58 7.41 -9.76
N LEU A 162 -4.66 7.47 -8.80
CA LEU A 162 -4.66 8.48 -7.75
C LEU A 162 -4.67 9.90 -8.34
N LEU A 163 -3.76 10.19 -9.26
CA LEU A 163 -3.67 11.50 -9.90
C LEU A 163 -4.95 11.86 -10.68
N LYS A 164 -5.57 10.89 -11.36
CA LYS A 164 -6.84 11.12 -12.09
C LYS A 164 -7.97 11.53 -11.16
N TYR A 165 -8.12 10.85 -10.02
CA TYR A 165 -9.18 11.16 -9.05
C TYR A 165 -8.94 12.47 -8.32
N THR A 166 -7.69 12.83 -8.07
CA THR A 166 -7.34 14.02 -7.28
C THR A 166 -7.07 15.26 -8.14
N ARG A 167 -7.02 15.13 -9.46
CA ARG A 167 -6.74 16.24 -10.40
C ARG A 167 -7.65 17.47 -10.22
N LYS A 168 -8.89 17.26 -9.80
CA LYS A 168 -9.88 18.34 -9.60
C LYS A 168 -9.90 18.84 -8.14
N HIS A 169 -9.15 18.22 -7.24
CA HIS A 169 -9.11 18.63 -5.86
C HIS A 169 -8.42 19.99 -5.75
N LYS A 170 -9.13 20.96 -5.18
CA LYS A 170 -8.60 22.29 -4.87
C LYS A 170 -8.50 22.43 -3.36
N VAL A 171 -7.33 22.78 -2.89
CA VAL A 171 -7.13 23.15 -1.48
C VAL A 171 -7.77 24.51 -1.28
N THR A 172 -8.81 24.56 -0.44
CA THR A 172 -9.47 25.79 -0.03
C THR A 172 -9.05 26.14 1.39
N ALA A 173 -8.61 27.37 1.59
CA ALA A 173 -8.38 27.87 2.94
C ALA A 173 -9.72 28.21 3.59
N HIS A 174 -9.94 27.73 4.80
CA HIS A 174 -11.07 28.10 5.63
C HIS A 174 -10.58 28.94 6.80
N GLU A 175 -11.42 29.87 7.25
CA GLU A 175 -11.12 30.60 8.47
C GLU A 175 -10.98 29.66 9.65
N LEU A 176 -10.03 29.95 10.52
CA LEU A 176 -9.87 29.19 11.76
C LEU A 176 -11.12 29.40 12.64
N ALA A 177 -11.56 28.30 13.26
CA ALA A 177 -12.67 28.36 14.20
C ALA A 177 -12.35 29.35 15.32
N LYS A 178 -13.24 30.33 15.56
CA LYS A 178 -13.11 31.34 16.62
C LYS A 178 -13.30 30.76 18.03
N PHE A 179 -13.98 29.61 18.11
CA PHE A 179 -14.27 28.94 19.38
C PHE A 179 -13.56 27.59 19.44
N PRO A 180 -13.12 27.14 20.63
CA PRO A 180 -12.52 25.83 20.80
C PRO A 180 -13.52 24.73 20.48
N ALA A 181 -13.03 23.65 19.85
CA ALA A 181 -13.83 22.47 19.57
C ALA A 181 -14.20 21.72 20.84
N VAL A 182 -15.42 21.22 20.93
CA VAL A 182 -15.86 20.34 22.01
C VAL A 182 -15.73 18.88 21.52
N LYS A 183 -14.90 18.10 22.21
CA LYS A 183 -14.78 16.66 21.98
C LYS A 183 -15.89 15.94 22.74
N ARG A 184 -16.50 14.97 22.08
CA ARG A 184 -17.48 14.09 22.67
C ARG A 184 -17.12 12.64 22.35
N ASP A 185 -17.27 11.77 23.33
CA ASP A 185 -17.07 10.33 23.18
C ASP A 185 -18.42 9.65 23.01
N LEU A 186 -18.50 8.76 22.03
CA LEU A 186 -19.66 7.92 21.77
C LEU A 186 -19.25 6.47 21.95
N ALA A 187 -19.84 5.81 22.95
CA ALA A 187 -19.67 4.38 23.17
C ALA A 187 -20.84 3.63 22.53
N LEU A 188 -20.55 2.72 21.63
CA LEU A 188 -21.53 1.91 20.92
C LEU A 188 -21.36 0.43 21.27
N LEU A 189 -22.46 -0.24 21.60
CA LEU A 189 -22.52 -1.69 21.66
C LEU A 189 -23.03 -2.20 20.31
N VAL A 190 -22.16 -2.87 19.56
CA VAL A 190 -22.48 -3.40 18.23
C VAL A 190 -22.29 -4.92 18.18
N ALA A 191 -23.02 -5.60 17.31
CA ALA A 191 -22.83 -7.03 17.08
C ALA A 191 -21.45 -7.29 16.46
N SER A 192 -20.85 -8.44 16.74
CA SER A 192 -19.50 -8.80 16.28
C SER A 192 -19.32 -8.84 14.75
N GLY A 193 -20.41 -8.94 13.99
CA GLY A 193 -20.38 -8.92 12.52
C GLY A 193 -20.43 -7.52 11.91
N VAL A 194 -20.63 -6.47 12.72
CA VAL A 194 -20.69 -5.09 12.22
C VAL A 194 -19.28 -4.54 12.04
N SER A 195 -18.96 -4.10 10.83
CA SER A 195 -17.65 -3.51 10.55
C SER A 195 -17.54 -2.10 11.11
N TYR A 196 -16.32 -1.67 11.47
CA TYR A 196 -16.10 -0.29 11.95
C TYR A 196 -16.51 0.78 10.92
N ALA A 197 -16.47 0.45 9.64
CA ALA A 197 -16.84 1.38 8.57
C ALA A 197 -18.32 1.80 8.65
N GLU A 198 -19.21 0.93 9.10
CA GLU A 198 -20.64 1.18 9.18
C GLU A 198 -21.00 2.25 10.25
N PRO A 199 -20.60 2.11 11.55
CA PRO A 199 -20.82 3.17 12.53
C PRO A 199 -20.17 4.49 12.16
N ARG A 200 -19.01 4.44 11.52
CA ARG A 200 -18.31 5.65 11.11
C ARG A 200 -19.03 6.45 10.04
N GLN A 201 -19.78 5.79 9.14
CA GLN A 201 -20.56 6.49 8.11
C GLN A 201 -21.77 7.22 8.67
N ILE A 202 -22.22 6.84 9.86
CA ILE A 202 -23.39 7.41 10.53
C ILE A 202 -22.99 8.57 11.46
N ALA A 203 -21.77 8.55 11.99
CA ALA A 203 -21.23 9.54 12.93
C ALA A 203 -20.62 10.74 12.21
#